data_a7eb01e58af8744949ee6dc0a7703e52
#
_entry.id   a7eb01e58af8744949ee6dc0a7703e52
#
_cell.length_a   1.000
_cell.length_b   1.000
_cell.length_c   1.000
_cell.angle_alpha   90.00
_cell.angle_beta   90.00
_cell.angle_gamma   90.00
#
_symmetry.space_group_name_H-M   'P 1'
#
loop_
_entity.id
_entity.type
_entity.pdbx_description
1 polymer ?
#
loop_
_entity_poly.entity_id
_entity_poly.type
_entity_poly.pdbx_seq_one_letter_code
_entity_poly.pdbx_strand_id
1 'polypeptide(L)'
;MPLSHTQQSALVDAMRRYDFPCVTYDFVNRREKTHDSMRGVETEIRGQLLANRTDGVRDGLANILYWGYARIGYRDHRVKQFQEQVTDQQLVEASSLLSRLRGPGVCDIKRVGLPQFSGLSFVSKVRMFLDPCNYVVLDQKLVKLREQPIRTIFCDLTFARRATSIPINKANEEVYERWCQLCRRIASQCLQMSRSGAVDVERGIFQMVASNNALRAAEIVATA
;
A
#
# COMPACT_ATOMS: atom_id res chain seq x y z
N MET A 1 -16.22 18.06 1.14
CA MET A 1 -17.68 17.87 0.92
C MET A 1 -17.96 16.38 0.78
N PRO A 2 -19.18 15.87 1.07
CA PRO A 2 -19.47 14.48 0.79
C PRO A 2 -19.47 14.21 -0.73
N LEU A 3 -19.08 13.00 -1.10
CA LEU A 3 -19.11 12.57 -2.51
C LEU A 3 -20.55 12.53 -3.01
N SER A 4 -20.79 12.96 -4.26
CA SER A 4 -22.09 12.79 -4.92
C SER A 4 -22.43 11.29 -5.09
N HIS A 5 -23.70 10.97 -5.26
CA HIS A 5 -24.14 9.58 -5.50
C HIS A 5 -23.44 8.96 -6.72
N THR A 6 -23.25 9.73 -7.79
CA THR A 6 -22.55 9.27 -9.00
C THR A 6 -21.07 8.98 -8.74
N GLN A 7 -20.39 9.77 -7.87
CA GLN A 7 -19.00 9.53 -7.48
C GLN A 7 -18.89 8.28 -6.60
N GLN A 8 -19.81 8.11 -5.64
CA GLN A 8 -19.86 6.93 -4.77
C GLN A 8 -20.07 5.65 -5.59
N SER A 9 -21.04 5.63 -6.50
CA SER A 9 -21.32 4.49 -7.38
C SER A 9 -20.10 4.14 -8.23
N ALA A 10 -19.46 5.12 -8.86
CA ALA A 10 -18.27 4.90 -9.67
C ALA A 10 -17.11 4.30 -8.84
N LEU A 11 -16.92 4.77 -7.62
CA LEU A 11 -15.91 4.25 -6.71
C LEU A 11 -16.20 2.81 -6.29
N VAL A 12 -17.45 2.51 -5.89
CA VAL A 12 -17.87 1.15 -5.50
C VAL A 12 -17.70 0.17 -6.67
N ASP A 13 -18.06 0.57 -7.88
CA ASP A 13 -17.88 -0.27 -9.08
C ASP A 13 -16.39 -0.50 -9.38
N ALA A 14 -15.55 0.49 -9.17
CA ALA A 14 -14.10 0.33 -9.32
C ALA A 14 -13.52 -0.62 -8.26
N MET A 15 -13.97 -0.52 -7.01
CA MET A 15 -13.56 -1.45 -5.92
C MET A 15 -13.93 -2.91 -6.26
N ARG A 16 -15.14 -3.14 -6.79
CA ARG A 16 -15.59 -4.48 -7.21
C ARG A 16 -14.76 -5.07 -8.35
N ARG A 17 -14.22 -4.20 -9.22
CA ARG A 17 -13.38 -4.59 -10.35
C ARG A 17 -11.89 -4.67 -10.02
N TYR A 18 -11.50 -4.43 -8.77
CA TYR A 18 -10.11 -4.59 -8.35
C TYR A 18 -9.73 -6.07 -8.40
N ASP A 19 -8.80 -6.39 -9.30
CA ASP A 19 -8.44 -7.76 -9.68
C ASP A 19 -6.98 -8.12 -9.37
N PHE A 20 -6.31 -7.38 -8.47
CA PHE A 20 -4.93 -7.67 -8.12
C PHE A 20 -4.78 -9.08 -7.52
N PRO A 21 -3.71 -9.84 -7.84
CA PRO A 21 -3.58 -11.23 -7.42
C PRO A 21 -3.65 -11.41 -5.91
N CYS A 22 -4.49 -12.35 -5.46
CA CYS A 22 -4.65 -12.71 -4.05
C CYS A 22 -3.68 -13.85 -3.68
N VAL A 23 -2.37 -13.58 -3.72
CA VAL A 23 -1.33 -14.59 -3.55
C VAL A 23 -0.30 -14.19 -2.49
N THR A 24 0.22 -15.19 -1.78
CA THR A 24 1.42 -15.13 -0.94
C THR A 24 2.35 -16.28 -1.31
N TYR A 25 3.54 -16.31 -0.76
CA TYR A 25 4.48 -17.41 -0.96
C TYR A 25 4.80 -18.07 0.39
N ASP A 26 4.66 -19.39 0.43
CA ASP A 26 5.08 -20.23 1.55
C ASP A 26 6.57 -20.57 1.36
N PHE A 27 7.44 -19.84 2.09
CA PHE A 27 8.89 -20.00 1.97
C PHE A 27 9.40 -21.32 2.54
N VAL A 28 8.65 -21.96 3.45
CA VAL A 28 9.00 -23.28 4.02
C VAL A 28 8.75 -24.37 2.99
N ASN A 29 7.54 -24.39 2.40
CA ASN A 29 7.13 -25.40 1.43
C ASN A 29 7.46 -25.01 -0.02
N ARG A 30 8.06 -23.85 -0.24
CA ARG A 30 8.50 -23.29 -1.54
C ARG A 30 7.41 -23.30 -2.60
N ARG A 31 6.19 -22.85 -2.24
CA ARG A 31 5.05 -22.81 -3.15
C ARG A 31 4.24 -21.53 -3.01
N GLU A 32 3.63 -21.12 -4.12
CA GLU A 32 2.63 -20.06 -4.09
C GLU A 32 1.38 -20.56 -3.37
N LYS A 33 0.78 -19.68 -2.57
CA LYS A 33 -0.46 -19.88 -1.88
C LYS A 33 -1.48 -18.85 -2.39
N THR A 34 -2.59 -19.35 -2.93
CA THR A 34 -3.71 -18.52 -3.37
C THR A 34 -4.72 -18.35 -2.25
N HIS A 35 -5.29 -17.16 -2.14
CA HIS A 35 -6.33 -16.82 -1.18
C HIS A 35 -7.63 -16.47 -1.92
N ASP A 36 -8.76 -16.70 -1.28
CA ASP A 36 -10.09 -16.40 -1.83
C ASP A 36 -10.33 -14.89 -1.99
N SER A 37 -9.60 -14.08 -1.25
CA SER A 37 -9.74 -12.62 -1.27
C SER A 37 -8.48 -11.90 -0.79
N MET A 38 -8.40 -10.59 -1.04
CA MET A 38 -7.34 -9.73 -0.49
C MET A 38 -7.31 -9.72 1.04
N ARG A 39 -8.44 -9.94 1.72
CA ARG A 39 -8.47 -10.08 3.20
C ARG A 39 -7.66 -11.29 3.68
N GLY A 40 -7.68 -12.40 2.95
CA GLY A 40 -6.84 -13.55 3.25
C GLY A 40 -5.35 -13.20 3.17
N VAL A 41 -4.94 -12.49 2.10
CA VAL A 41 -3.56 -11.98 1.94
C VAL A 41 -3.18 -11.03 3.08
N GLU A 42 -4.06 -10.09 3.42
CA GLU A 42 -3.85 -9.12 4.52
C GLU A 42 -3.66 -9.83 5.86
N THR A 43 -4.54 -10.79 6.17
CA THR A 43 -4.48 -11.56 7.42
C THR A 43 -3.19 -12.34 7.54
N GLU A 44 -2.77 -13.01 6.47
CA GLU A 44 -1.54 -13.80 6.48
C GLU A 44 -0.30 -12.92 6.63
N ILE A 45 -0.15 -11.89 5.79
CA ILE A 45 1.01 -10.99 5.85
C ILE A 45 1.05 -10.26 7.19
N ARG A 46 -0.10 -9.79 7.70
CA ARG A 46 -0.16 -9.17 9.03
C ARG A 46 0.31 -10.12 10.12
N GLY A 47 -0.16 -11.36 10.10
CA GLY A 47 0.25 -12.38 11.06
C GLY A 47 1.76 -12.62 11.04
N GLN A 48 2.36 -12.65 9.86
CA GLN A 48 3.81 -12.77 9.69
C GLN A 48 4.56 -11.53 10.20
N LEU A 49 4.11 -10.31 9.86
CA LEU A 49 4.75 -9.06 10.30
C LEU A 49 4.71 -8.87 11.82
N LEU A 50 3.67 -9.38 12.49
CA LEU A 50 3.47 -9.28 13.94
C LEU A 50 3.96 -10.53 14.70
N ALA A 51 4.59 -11.47 14.01
CA ALA A 51 5.17 -12.64 14.64
C ALA A 51 6.30 -12.24 15.60
N ASN A 52 6.32 -12.85 16.80
CA ASN A 52 7.37 -12.63 17.79
C ASN A 52 8.72 -13.30 17.42
N ARG A 53 8.93 -13.58 16.13
CA ARG A 53 10.11 -14.25 15.57
C ARG A 53 10.57 -13.52 14.34
N THR A 54 11.87 -13.28 14.22
CA THR A 54 12.47 -12.60 13.07
C THR A 54 12.21 -13.31 11.73
N ASP A 55 12.11 -14.63 11.73
CA ASP A 55 11.75 -15.41 10.53
C ASP A 55 10.36 -15.06 10.01
N GLY A 56 9.37 -14.92 10.92
CA GLY A 56 8.03 -14.49 10.53
C GLY A 56 8.04 -13.08 9.92
N VAL A 57 8.76 -12.14 10.52
CA VAL A 57 8.90 -10.77 9.98
C VAL A 57 9.60 -10.78 8.62
N ARG A 58 10.64 -11.61 8.45
CA ARG A 58 11.31 -11.83 7.15
C ARG A 58 10.33 -12.29 6.10
N ASP A 59 9.52 -13.31 6.40
CA ASP A 59 8.53 -13.88 5.48
C ASP A 59 7.42 -12.86 5.16
N GLY A 60 6.96 -12.09 6.15
CA GLY A 60 5.97 -11.03 5.94
C GLY A 60 6.48 -9.93 5.00
N LEU A 61 7.69 -9.45 5.22
CA LEU A 61 8.33 -8.46 4.34
C LEU A 61 8.58 -9.02 2.93
N ALA A 62 9.07 -10.26 2.84
CA ALA A 62 9.24 -10.95 1.56
C ALA A 62 7.90 -11.14 0.82
N ASN A 63 6.81 -11.44 1.53
CA ASN A 63 5.48 -11.56 0.97
C ASN A 63 4.90 -10.20 0.51
N ILE A 64 5.24 -9.09 1.16
CA ILE A 64 4.90 -7.76 0.64
C ILE A 64 5.55 -7.52 -0.73
N LEU A 65 6.80 -7.93 -0.92
CA LEU A 65 7.49 -7.84 -2.22
C LEU A 65 6.86 -8.81 -3.22
N TYR A 66 6.63 -10.06 -2.81
CA TYR A 66 6.02 -11.10 -3.65
C TYR A 66 4.67 -10.63 -4.19
N TRP A 67 3.78 -10.16 -3.33
CA TRP A 67 2.49 -9.59 -3.70
C TRP A 67 2.67 -8.30 -4.52
N GLY A 68 3.47 -7.36 -4.06
CA GLY A 68 3.61 -6.05 -4.72
C GLY A 68 4.18 -6.11 -6.15
N TYR A 69 4.96 -7.14 -6.45
CA TYR A 69 5.49 -7.42 -7.78
C TYR A 69 4.73 -8.51 -8.55
N ALA A 70 3.54 -8.94 -8.09
CA ALA A 70 2.82 -10.08 -8.68
C ALA A 70 2.54 -9.97 -10.19
N ARG A 71 2.48 -8.76 -10.74
CA ARG A 71 2.28 -8.50 -12.17
C ARG A 71 3.57 -8.12 -12.92
N ILE A 72 4.73 -8.33 -12.31
CA ILE A 72 6.01 -7.88 -12.86
C ILE A 72 6.98 -9.05 -12.95
N GLY A 73 7.55 -9.27 -14.14
CA GLY A 73 8.35 -10.47 -14.46
C GLY A 73 9.64 -10.66 -13.66
N TYR A 74 10.09 -9.67 -12.87
CA TYR A 74 11.27 -9.79 -12.01
C TYR A 74 10.93 -9.97 -10.51
N ARG A 75 9.69 -10.36 -10.17
CA ARG A 75 9.20 -10.59 -8.81
C ARG A 75 10.15 -11.47 -7.99
N ASP A 76 10.42 -12.66 -8.50
CA ASP A 76 11.20 -13.67 -7.77
C ASP A 76 12.65 -13.19 -7.53
N HIS A 77 13.23 -12.48 -8.48
CA HIS A 77 14.55 -11.86 -8.32
C HIS A 77 14.55 -10.83 -7.18
N ARG A 78 13.53 -9.97 -7.08
CA ARG A 78 13.43 -8.97 -6.01
C ARG A 78 13.24 -9.59 -4.64
N VAL A 79 12.41 -10.64 -4.54
CA VAL A 79 12.22 -11.40 -3.30
C VAL A 79 13.52 -12.08 -2.88
N LYS A 80 14.21 -12.75 -3.82
CA LYS A 80 15.50 -13.38 -3.56
C LYS A 80 16.54 -12.37 -3.09
N GLN A 81 16.68 -11.23 -3.77
CA GLN A 81 17.60 -10.16 -3.34
C GLN A 81 17.31 -9.70 -1.91
N PHE A 82 16.03 -9.51 -1.54
CA PHE A 82 15.67 -9.15 -0.19
C PHE A 82 16.13 -10.21 0.81
N GLN A 83 15.83 -11.48 0.57
CA GLN A 83 16.18 -12.58 1.48
C GLN A 83 17.69 -12.75 1.66
N GLU A 84 18.48 -12.50 0.61
CA GLU A 84 19.95 -12.61 0.64
C GLU A 84 20.63 -11.40 1.29
N GLN A 85 19.99 -10.22 1.25
CA GLN A 85 20.62 -8.96 1.68
C GLN A 85 20.12 -8.48 3.04
N VAL A 86 18.93 -8.91 3.49
CA VAL A 86 18.39 -8.48 4.78
C VAL A 86 19.22 -9.12 5.91
N THR A 87 19.63 -8.28 6.87
CA THR A 87 20.41 -8.73 8.03
C THR A 87 19.51 -9.04 9.22
N ASP A 88 19.99 -9.88 10.12
CA ASP A 88 19.28 -10.19 11.38
C ASP A 88 19.06 -8.94 12.23
N GLN A 89 20.03 -8.01 12.24
CA GLN A 89 19.90 -6.72 12.91
C GLN A 89 18.70 -5.93 12.37
N GLN A 90 18.57 -5.82 11.04
CA GLN A 90 17.44 -5.13 10.40
C GLN A 90 16.10 -5.81 10.71
N LEU A 91 16.06 -7.14 10.81
CA LEU A 91 14.85 -7.88 11.16
C LEU A 91 14.44 -7.66 12.61
N VAL A 92 15.39 -7.61 13.54
CA VAL A 92 15.15 -7.29 14.96
C VAL A 92 14.62 -5.86 15.09
N GLU A 93 15.24 -4.89 14.42
CA GLU A 93 14.78 -3.49 14.43
C GLU A 93 13.38 -3.37 13.81
N ALA A 94 13.14 -4.03 12.65
CA ALA A 94 11.83 -4.08 12.03
C ALA A 94 10.78 -4.69 12.95
N SER A 95 11.04 -5.85 13.57
CA SER A 95 10.12 -6.50 14.50
C SER A 95 9.73 -5.58 15.66
N SER A 96 10.71 -4.95 16.30
CA SER A 96 10.50 -3.97 17.38
C SER A 96 9.68 -2.77 16.91
N LEU A 97 9.91 -2.29 15.70
CA LEU A 97 9.22 -1.13 15.12
C LEU A 97 7.76 -1.46 14.78
N LEU A 98 7.52 -2.62 14.13
CA LEU A 98 6.22 -3.02 13.62
C LEU A 98 5.24 -3.43 14.74
N SER A 99 5.75 -3.86 15.89
CA SER A 99 4.93 -4.25 17.07
C SER A 99 4.41 -3.06 17.89
N ARG A 100 4.75 -1.82 17.55
CA ARG A 100 4.30 -0.63 18.30
C ARG A 100 2.79 -0.42 18.13
N LEU A 101 2.11 -0.05 19.22
CA LEU A 101 0.66 0.21 19.27
C LEU A 101 0.18 1.24 18.23
N ARG A 102 0.96 2.28 18.01
CA ARG A 102 0.74 3.24 16.91
C ARG A 102 1.68 2.85 15.79
N GLY A 103 1.20 2.22 14.76
CA GLY A 103 2.02 1.77 13.64
C GLY A 103 3.11 2.80 13.25
N PRO A 104 4.28 2.36 12.77
CA PRO A 104 5.43 3.23 12.47
C PRO A 104 5.13 4.20 11.35
N GLY A 105 5.75 5.39 11.35
CA GLY A 105 5.79 6.29 10.21
C GLY A 105 6.59 5.70 9.04
N VAL A 106 6.34 6.17 7.82
CA VAL A 106 7.11 5.68 6.66
C VAL A 106 8.59 6.06 6.73
N CYS A 107 8.90 7.20 7.36
CA CYS A 107 10.29 7.60 7.62
C CYS A 107 10.97 6.71 8.68
N ASP A 108 10.21 6.17 9.64
CA ASP A 108 10.74 5.25 10.64
C ASP A 108 11.10 3.91 9.99
N ILE A 109 10.22 3.36 9.16
CA ILE A 109 10.48 2.11 8.42
C ILE A 109 11.69 2.28 7.49
N LYS A 110 11.81 3.43 6.82
CA LYS A 110 12.97 3.73 5.95
C LYS A 110 14.30 3.69 6.73
N ARG A 111 14.32 4.17 7.99
CA ARG A 111 15.57 4.21 8.81
C ARG A 111 16.13 2.82 9.10
N VAL A 112 15.30 1.78 9.13
CA VAL A 112 15.77 0.39 9.28
C VAL A 112 16.66 -0.03 8.09
N GLY A 113 16.52 0.62 6.94
CA GLY A 113 17.37 0.34 5.77
C GLY A 113 17.08 -1.00 5.09
N LEU A 114 15.84 -1.50 5.19
CA LEU A 114 15.45 -2.78 4.61
C LEU A 114 15.71 -2.82 3.08
N PRO A 115 16.39 -3.86 2.56
CA PRO A 115 16.57 -4.04 1.12
C PRO A 115 15.23 -4.02 0.38
N GLN A 116 15.16 -3.41 -0.79
CA GLN A 116 13.96 -3.27 -1.64
C GLN A 116 12.85 -2.33 -1.09
N PHE A 117 12.99 -1.76 0.12
CA PHE A 117 12.03 -0.84 0.74
C PHE A 117 12.52 0.61 0.73
N SER A 118 13.20 1.04 -0.32
CA SER A 118 13.73 2.41 -0.43
C SER A 118 12.70 3.45 -0.88
N GLY A 119 11.63 3.04 -1.53
CA GLY A 119 10.56 3.90 -2.06
C GLY A 119 9.27 3.84 -1.27
N LEU A 120 8.51 4.95 -1.32
CA LEU A 120 7.25 5.08 -0.57
C LEU A 120 6.22 4.01 -0.94
N SER A 121 6.17 3.58 -2.21
CA SER A 121 5.22 2.57 -2.66
C SER A 121 5.34 1.24 -1.89
N PHE A 122 6.54 0.76 -1.58
CA PHE A 122 6.72 -0.47 -0.81
C PHE A 122 6.62 -0.26 0.70
N VAL A 123 7.12 0.86 1.22
CA VAL A 123 7.00 1.17 2.65
C VAL A 123 5.54 1.43 3.05
N SER A 124 4.75 2.07 2.20
CA SER A 124 3.31 2.23 2.45
C SER A 124 2.55 0.89 2.47
N LYS A 125 2.99 -0.11 1.67
CA LYS A 125 2.44 -1.47 1.74
C LYS A 125 2.67 -2.12 3.10
N VAL A 126 3.84 -1.91 3.73
CA VAL A 126 4.08 -2.41 5.10
C VAL A 126 3.02 -1.89 6.06
N ARG A 127 2.76 -0.58 6.06
CA ARG A 127 1.73 0.02 6.92
C ARG A 127 0.32 -0.48 6.59
N MET A 128 0.00 -0.58 5.30
CA MET A 128 -1.30 -1.09 4.85
C MET A 128 -1.53 -2.51 5.34
N PHE A 129 -0.56 -3.40 5.25
CA PHE A 129 -0.72 -4.77 5.73
C PHE A 129 -0.78 -4.86 7.27
N LEU A 130 -0.18 -3.94 8.00
CA LEU A 130 -0.33 -3.87 9.46
C LEU A 130 -1.75 -3.46 9.89
N ASP A 131 -2.35 -2.50 9.18
CA ASP A 131 -3.69 -1.99 9.52
C ASP A 131 -4.39 -1.44 8.27
N PRO A 132 -5.06 -2.30 7.47
CA PRO A 132 -5.75 -1.91 6.24
C PRO A 132 -6.99 -1.02 6.47
N CYS A 133 -7.48 -0.96 7.70
CA CYS A 133 -8.58 -0.05 8.04
C CYS A 133 -8.12 1.41 8.08
N ASN A 134 -6.86 1.65 8.47
CA ASN A 134 -6.33 2.98 8.70
C ASN A 134 -5.28 3.42 7.69
N TYR A 135 -4.52 2.50 7.09
CA TYR A 135 -3.44 2.82 6.17
C TYR A 135 -3.68 2.24 4.78
N VAL A 136 -3.19 2.94 3.80
CA VAL A 136 -3.37 2.62 2.38
C VAL A 136 -2.03 2.59 1.64
N VAL A 137 -2.02 2.13 0.42
CA VAL A 137 -0.84 2.20 -0.43
C VAL A 137 -0.77 3.57 -1.12
N LEU A 138 0.43 4.14 -1.23
CA LEU A 138 0.71 5.23 -2.15
C LEU A 138 1.60 4.70 -3.27
N ASP A 139 0.94 4.16 -4.30
CA ASP A 139 1.63 3.57 -5.45
C ASP A 139 2.04 4.60 -6.49
N GLN A 140 3.09 4.30 -7.25
CA GLN A 140 3.59 5.14 -8.34
C GLN A 140 2.51 5.45 -9.39
N LYS A 141 1.54 4.54 -9.63
CA LYS A 141 0.43 4.78 -10.55
C LYS A 141 -0.45 5.95 -10.13
N LEU A 142 -0.63 6.17 -8.81
CA LEU A 142 -1.44 7.29 -8.30
C LEU A 142 -0.81 8.65 -8.60
N VAL A 143 0.48 8.71 -8.91
CA VAL A 143 1.15 9.95 -9.32
C VAL A 143 0.53 10.55 -10.59
N LYS A 144 -0.10 9.74 -11.46
CA LYS A 144 -0.86 10.21 -12.62
C LYS A 144 -1.99 11.19 -12.27
N LEU A 145 -2.45 11.19 -11.02
CA LEU A 145 -3.46 12.15 -10.54
C LEU A 145 -2.92 13.59 -10.44
N ARG A 146 -1.60 13.79 -10.43
CA ARG A 146 -0.98 15.13 -10.52
C ARG A 146 -1.13 15.77 -11.90
N GLU A 147 -1.24 14.95 -12.93
CA GLU A 147 -1.29 15.37 -14.33
C GLU A 147 -2.70 15.78 -14.77
N GLN A 148 -3.68 15.59 -13.88
CA GLN A 148 -5.06 15.93 -14.16
C GLN A 148 -5.31 17.44 -13.98
N PRO A 149 -6.28 18.04 -14.69
CA PRO A 149 -6.59 19.47 -14.60
C PRO A 149 -7.13 19.89 -13.22
N ILE A 150 -7.45 18.93 -12.37
CA ILE A 150 -7.98 19.14 -11.02
C ILE A 150 -6.84 18.94 -10.01
N ARG A 151 -6.59 19.94 -9.14
CA ARG A 151 -5.57 19.84 -8.12
C ARG A 151 -5.96 18.80 -7.06
N THR A 152 -5.10 17.82 -6.86
CA THR A 152 -5.23 16.79 -5.82
C THR A 152 -4.09 16.90 -4.80
N ILE A 153 -4.22 16.18 -3.68
CA ILE A 153 -3.16 16.09 -2.65
C ILE A 153 -1.83 15.57 -3.22
N PHE A 154 -1.87 14.78 -4.29
CA PHE A 154 -0.66 14.25 -4.93
C PHE A 154 0.18 15.33 -5.63
N CYS A 155 -0.39 16.51 -5.91
CA CYS A 155 0.36 17.65 -6.44
C CYS A 155 1.45 18.15 -5.47
N ASP A 156 1.29 17.86 -4.18
CA ASP A 156 2.24 18.26 -3.13
C ASP A 156 3.40 17.25 -2.95
N LEU A 157 3.39 16.13 -3.68
CA LEU A 157 4.50 15.17 -3.66
C LEU A 157 5.77 15.81 -4.24
N THR A 158 6.87 15.63 -3.54
CA THR A 158 8.21 16.05 -3.96
C THR A 158 8.97 14.90 -4.59
N PHE A 159 9.69 15.20 -5.69
CA PHE A 159 10.51 14.21 -6.41
C PHE A 159 11.92 14.77 -6.59
N ALA A 160 12.93 13.90 -6.49
CA ALA A 160 14.25 14.25 -6.99
C ALA A 160 14.25 14.29 -8.53
N ARG A 161 15.11 15.13 -9.11
CA ARG A 161 15.29 15.23 -10.56
C ARG A 161 15.71 13.86 -11.12
N ARG A 162 14.88 13.15 -11.86
CA ARG A 162 15.05 11.79 -12.40
C ARG A 162 14.65 10.65 -11.43
N ALA A 163 13.87 10.92 -10.39
CA ALA A 163 13.39 9.84 -9.53
C ALA A 163 12.44 8.90 -10.27
N THR A 164 12.72 7.61 -10.20
CA THR A 164 11.87 6.52 -10.74
C THR A 164 10.87 5.99 -9.69
N SER A 165 10.94 6.51 -8.46
CA SER A 165 10.06 6.14 -7.35
C SER A 165 9.74 7.38 -6.51
N ILE A 166 8.65 7.32 -5.75
CA ILE A 166 8.28 8.36 -4.79
C ILE A 166 9.28 8.28 -3.62
N PRO A 167 10.11 9.32 -3.38
CA PRO A 167 11.09 9.27 -2.32
C PRO A 167 10.42 9.36 -0.94
N ILE A 168 11.03 8.73 0.06
CA ILE A 168 10.59 8.83 1.45
C ILE A 168 11.35 9.99 2.10
N ASN A 169 10.64 11.05 2.41
CA ASN A 169 11.08 12.21 3.17
C ASN A 169 9.90 12.77 3.97
N LYS A 170 10.14 13.76 4.83
CA LYS A 170 9.12 14.30 5.73
C LYS A 170 7.93 14.89 4.98
N ALA A 171 8.19 15.64 3.90
CA ALA A 171 7.12 16.24 3.09
C ALA A 171 6.22 15.17 2.44
N ASN A 172 6.81 14.11 1.87
CA ASN A 172 6.04 13.03 1.27
C ASN A 172 5.35 12.14 2.33
N GLU A 173 5.91 12.03 3.54
CA GLU A 173 5.22 11.38 4.67
C GLU A 173 3.95 12.15 5.04
N GLU A 174 3.98 13.47 5.08
CA GLU A 174 2.80 14.31 5.34
C GLU A 174 1.72 14.17 4.25
N VAL A 175 2.13 14.10 2.97
CA VAL A 175 1.20 13.81 1.87
C VAL A 175 0.59 12.43 2.03
N TYR A 176 1.39 11.42 2.38
CA TYR A 176 0.92 10.06 2.62
C TYR A 176 -0.08 9.98 3.78
N GLU A 177 0.17 10.66 4.91
CA GLU A 177 -0.77 10.70 6.03
C GLU A 177 -2.11 11.37 5.64
N ARG A 178 -2.07 12.46 4.86
CA ARG A 178 -3.28 13.10 4.31
C ARG A 178 -4.02 12.14 3.37
N TRP A 179 -3.31 11.34 2.58
CA TRP A 179 -3.90 10.32 1.72
C TRP A 179 -4.63 9.25 2.54
N CYS A 180 -4.01 8.73 3.60
CA CYS A 180 -4.66 7.81 4.53
C CYS A 180 -5.91 8.42 5.18
N GLN A 181 -5.83 9.68 5.64
CA GLN A 181 -6.98 10.39 6.23
C GLN A 181 -8.12 10.56 5.24
N LEU A 182 -7.81 10.90 4.00
CA LEU A 182 -8.79 11.06 2.94
C LEU A 182 -9.53 9.74 2.66
N CYS A 183 -8.79 8.63 2.51
CA CYS A 183 -9.39 7.32 2.29
C CYS A 183 -10.29 6.88 3.46
N ARG A 184 -9.87 7.12 4.72
CA ARG A 184 -10.73 6.87 5.89
C ARG A 184 -12.00 7.70 5.86
N ARG A 185 -11.90 8.99 5.55
CA ARG A 185 -13.06 9.89 5.45
C ARG A 185 -14.03 9.43 4.37
N ILE A 186 -13.56 9.07 3.18
CA ILE A 186 -14.39 8.53 2.11
C ILE A 186 -15.07 7.23 2.57
N ALA A 187 -14.34 6.30 3.18
CA ALA A 187 -14.87 5.04 3.66
C ALA A 187 -16.00 5.25 4.69
N SER A 188 -15.85 6.21 5.60
CA SER A 188 -16.87 6.52 6.62
C SER A 188 -18.11 7.21 6.06
N GLN A 189 -18.02 7.92 4.94
CA GLN A 189 -19.14 8.65 4.32
C GLN A 189 -19.96 7.81 3.33
N CYS A 190 -19.41 6.72 2.84
CA CYS A 190 -20.07 5.86 1.86
C CYS A 190 -20.88 4.76 2.55
N LEU A 191 -22.18 4.96 2.74
CA LEU A 191 -23.09 3.98 3.37
C LEU A 191 -23.06 2.60 2.71
N GLN A 192 -22.83 2.52 1.40
CA GLN A 192 -22.69 1.27 0.66
C GLN A 192 -21.38 0.53 1.01
N MET A 193 -20.49 1.14 1.77
CA MET A 193 -19.17 0.67 2.13
C MET A 193 -19.04 0.28 3.62
N SER A 194 -20.16 0.02 4.30
CA SER A 194 -20.21 -0.22 5.75
C SER A 194 -19.27 -1.32 6.31
N ARG A 195 -18.68 -2.11 5.43
CA ARG A 195 -17.65 -3.13 5.74
C ARG A 195 -16.29 -2.88 5.09
N SER A 196 -16.12 -1.72 4.44
CA SER A 196 -14.89 -1.38 3.71
C SER A 196 -13.99 -0.50 4.57
N GLY A 197 -12.70 -0.79 4.54
CA GLY A 197 -11.67 0.02 5.17
C GLY A 197 -11.10 1.09 4.24
N ALA A 198 -10.17 1.88 4.74
CA ALA A 198 -9.46 2.87 3.93
C ALA A 198 -8.80 2.25 2.70
N VAL A 199 -8.27 1.02 2.83
CA VAL A 199 -7.58 0.31 1.75
C VAL A 199 -8.51 -0.02 0.57
N ASP A 200 -9.80 -0.28 0.82
CA ASP A 200 -10.74 -0.56 -0.26
C ASP A 200 -11.02 0.68 -1.11
N VAL A 201 -11.07 1.87 -0.48
CA VAL A 201 -11.14 3.17 -1.19
C VAL A 201 -9.91 3.36 -2.07
N GLU A 202 -8.72 3.15 -1.52
CA GLU A 202 -7.46 3.23 -2.27
C GLU A 202 -7.46 2.29 -3.48
N ARG A 203 -7.88 1.04 -3.30
CA ARG A 203 -8.01 0.05 -4.39
C ARG A 203 -8.98 0.51 -5.48
N GLY A 204 -10.10 1.11 -5.10
CA GLY A 204 -11.04 1.69 -6.06
C GLY A 204 -10.41 2.82 -6.88
N ILE A 205 -9.74 3.76 -6.22
CA ILE A 205 -9.02 4.86 -6.88
C ILE A 205 -7.90 4.32 -7.77
N PHE A 206 -7.10 3.37 -7.26
CA PHE A 206 -6.04 2.70 -8.04
C PHE A 206 -6.60 2.03 -9.29
N GLN A 207 -7.72 1.30 -9.15
CA GLN A 207 -8.39 0.63 -10.28
C GLN A 207 -8.89 1.62 -11.31
N MET A 208 -9.46 2.76 -10.89
CA MET A 208 -9.87 3.83 -11.82
C MET A 208 -8.69 4.35 -12.63
N VAL A 209 -7.56 4.64 -11.97
CA VAL A 209 -6.33 5.09 -12.64
C VAL A 209 -5.78 4.01 -13.57
N ALA A 210 -5.80 2.76 -13.17
CA ALA A 210 -5.34 1.62 -13.98
C ALA A 210 -6.21 1.40 -15.23
N SER A 211 -7.50 1.73 -15.16
CA SER A 211 -8.47 1.62 -16.24
C SER A 211 -8.63 2.91 -17.07
N ASN A 212 -7.64 3.81 -17.08
CA ASN A 212 -7.62 5.08 -17.79
C ASN A 212 -8.74 6.08 -17.38
N ASN A 213 -9.28 5.96 -16.18
CA ASN A 213 -10.27 6.87 -15.59
C ASN A 213 -9.63 7.82 -14.55
N ALA A 214 -8.39 8.29 -14.81
CA ALA A 214 -7.63 9.12 -13.87
C ALA A 214 -8.32 10.46 -13.58
N LEU A 215 -8.99 11.09 -14.54
CA LEU A 215 -9.74 12.32 -14.31
C LEU A 215 -10.86 12.12 -13.28
N ARG A 216 -11.65 11.05 -13.44
CA ARG A 216 -12.73 10.74 -12.49
C ARG A 216 -12.20 10.41 -11.09
N ALA A 217 -11.07 9.71 -11.02
CA ALA A 217 -10.37 9.46 -9.75
C ALA A 217 -9.91 10.77 -9.10
N ALA A 218 -9.36 11.73 -9.89
CA ALA A 218 -8.94 13.03 -9.40
C ALA A 218 -10.12 13.87 -8.88
N GLU A 219 -11.29 13.85 -9.57
CA GLU A 219 -12.52 14.48 -9.09
C GLU A 219 -12.94 13.98 -7.70
N ILE A 220 -12.92 12.65 -7.50
CA ILE A 220 -13.25 12.03 -6.20
C ILE A 220 -12.27 12.49 -5.12
N VAL A 221 -10.97 12.41 -5.41
CA VAL A 221 -9.89 12.79 -4.47
C VAL A 221 -9.95 14.27 -4.11
N ALA A 222 -10.30 15.15 -5.04
CA ALA A 222 -10.37 16.59 -4.83
C ALA A 222 -11.66 17.03 -4.07
N THR A 223 -12.76 16.26 -4.20
CA THR A 223 -14.04 16.58 -3.57
C THR A 223 -14.08 16.20 -2.10
N ALA A 224 -13.44 15.09 -1.73
CA ALA A 224 -13.45 14.52 -0.38
C ALA A 224 -12.40 15.16 0.53
#